data_8aca47d6264a7a418ccf4b2e8d48514c
#
_entry.id   8aca47d6264a7a418ccf4b2e8d48514c
#
_cell.length_a   1.000
_cell.length_b   1.000
_cell.length_c   1.000
_cell.angle_alpha   90.00
_cell.angle_beta   90.00
_cell.angle_gamma   90.00
#
_symmetry.space_group_name_H-M   'P 1'
#
loop_
_entity.id
_entity.type
_entity.pdbx_description
1 polymer ?
#
loop_
_entity_poly.entity_id
_entity_poly.type
_entity_poly.pdbx_seq_one_letter_code
_entity_poly.pdbx_strand_id
1 'polypeptide(L)'
;MNLERTKKKIMIKKNILFAFFISTIAFSQVDNNIISLQDAIDIALEKNINIKQSELNLDNSELGRSDAIGNFLPTIGASANHQWNVGRGINVTTNIIEEITTQFSSATISVGLPIYNGSRNVNQLHRANLEILASKYQLEDIKDDIKLFVANS
;
A
#
# COMPACT_ATOMS: atom_id res chain seq x y z
N MET A 1 -4.99 4.52 -75.61
CA MET A 1 -5.58 3.32 -74.97
C MET A 1 -5.03 3.06 -73.56
N ASN A 2 -3.96 3.64 -73.10
CA ASN A 2 -3.38 3.39 -71.75
C ASN A 2 -3.91 4.30 -70.61
N LEU A 3 -4.35 5.52 -70.96
CA LEU A 3 -4.86 6.47 -69.94
C LEU A 3 -6.19 6.08 -69.32
N GLU A 4 -7.10 5.46 -70.06
CA GLU A 4 -8.40 5.00 -69.58
C GLU A 4 -8.26 3.78 -68.60
N ARG A 5 -7.33 2.89 -68.89
CA ARG A 5 -7.05 1.72 -68.00
C ARG A 5 -6.46 2.18 -66.66
N THR A 6 -5.64 3.22 -66.66
CA THR A 6 -5.04 3.75 -65.45
C THR A 6 -6.07 4.46 -64.56
N LYS A 7 -6.98 5.28 -65.16
CA LYS A 7 -8.08 5.92 -64.42
C LYS A 7 -9.02 4.90 -63.81
N LYS A 8 -9.35 3.82 -64.53
CA LYS A 8 -10.24 2.73 -64.04
C LYS A 8 -9.60 1.95 -62.86
N LYS A 9 -8.27 1.69 -62.91
CA LYS A 9 -7.53 1.06 -61.79
C LYS A 9 -7.48 1.96 -60.55
N ILE A 10 -7.33 3.26 -60.72
CA ILE A 10 -7.29 4.22 -59.60
C ILE A 10 -8.68 4.31 -58.93
N MET A 11 -9.76 4.33 -59.71
CA MET A 11 -11.14 4.35 -59.20
C MET A 11 -11.49 3.08 -58.43
N ILE A 12 -11.08 1.91 -58.91
CA ILE A 12 -11.31 0.63 -58.26
C ILE A 12 -10.57 0.56 -56.92
N LYS A 13 -9.31 1.01 -56.85
CA LYS A 13 -8.52 1.10 -55.62
C LYS A 13 -9.11 2.05 -54.59
N LYS A 14 -9.62 3.22 -55.04
CA LYS A 14 -10.29 4.19 -54.16
C LYS A 14 -11.61 3.65 -53.59
N ASN A 15 -12.38 2.91 -54.35
CA ASN A 15 -13.62 2.30 -53.89
C ASN A 15 -13.37 1.11 -52.95
N ILE A 16 -12.31 0.32 -53.17
CA ILE A 16 -11.89 -0.77 -52.26
C ILE A 16 -11.39 -0.19 -50.91
N LEU A 17 -10.65 0.93 -50.96
CA LEU A 17 -10.19 1.61 -49.74
C LEU A 17 -11.35 2.20 -48.94
N PHE A 18 -12.38 2.72 -49.61
CA PHE A 18 -13.59 3.25 -48.98
C PHE A 18 -14.47 2.16 -48.38
N ALA A 19 -14.59 1.00 -49.07
CA ALA A 19 -15.31 -0.17 -48.57
C ALA A 19 -14.61 -0.78 -47.32
N PHE A 20 -13.28 -0.75 -47.24
CA PHE A 20 -12.51 -1.21 -46.08
C PHE A 20 -12.71 -0.30 -44.87
N PHE A 21 -12.88 1.03 -45.09
CA PHE A 21 -13.14 1.99 -44.00
C PHE A 21 -14.55 1.86 -43.39
N ILE A 22 -15.53 1.41 -44.18
CA ILE A 22 -16.92 1.20 -43.71
C ILE A 22 -17.02 -0.08 -42.88
N SER A 23 -16.20 -1.10 -43.13
CA SER A 23 -16.25 -2.37 -42.39
C SER A 23 -15.75 -2.29 -40.94
N THR A 24 -14.97 -1.25 -40.58
CA THR A 24 -14.53 -1.06 -39.20
C THR A 24 -15.57 -0.45 -38.24
N ILE A 25 -16.64 0.11 -38.78
CA ILE A 25 -17.71 0.75 -37.96
C ILE A 25 -18.76 -0.29 -37.47
N ALA A 26 -18.81 -1.48 -38.09
CA ALA A 26 -19.84 -2.48 -37.80
C ALA A 26 -19.62 -3.34 -36.56
N PHE A 27 -18.51 -3.18 -35.82
CA PHE A 27 -18.16 -3.96 -34.64
C PHE A 27 -18.52 -3.31 -33.29
N SER A 28 -19.24 -2.20 -33.28
CA SER A 28 -19.80 -1.66 -32.03
C SER A 28 -21.14 -2.37 -31.72
N GLN A 29 -21.09 -3.66 -31.45
CA GLN A 29 -22.20 -4.33 -30.76
C GLN A 29 -22.11 -3.90 -29.30
N VAL A 30 -22.97 -2.99 -28.90
CA VAL A 30 -23.29 -2.73 -27.50
C VAL A 30 -24.00 -4.01 -27.02
N ASP A 31 -23.25 -4.81 -26.28
CA ASP A 31 -23.78 -5.95 -25.57
C ASP A 31 -24.74 -5.38 -24.50
N ASN A 32 -26.04 -5.40 -24.79
CA ASN A 32 -27.08 -5.04 -23.84
C ASN A 32 -27.18 -6.16 -22.79
N ASN A 33 -26.12 -6.31 -21.98
CA ASN A 33 -26.22 -7.12 -20.78
C ASN A 33 -27.17 -6.43 -19.82
N ILE A 34 -28.40 -6.90 -19.79
CA ILE A 34 -29.37 -6.54 -18.76
C ILE A 34 -28.85 -7.16 -17.48
N ILE A 35 -28.21 -6.32 -16.67
CA ILE A 35 -27.68 -6.70 -15.35
C ILE A 35 -28.87 -6.78 -14.40
N SER A 36 -29.03 -7.91 -13.70
CA SER A 36 -30.04 -8.00 -12.65
C SER A 36 -29.68 -7.08 -11.47
N LEU A 37 -30.65 -6.68 -10.67
CA LEU A 37 -30.41 -5.88 -9.47
C LEU A 37 -29.40 -6.56 -8.54
N GLN A 38 -29.52 -7.88 -8.41
CA GLN A 38 -28.60 -8.65 -7.56
C GLN A 38 -27.16 -8.59 -8.11
N ASP A 39 -26.97 -8.80 -9.42
CA ASP A 39 -25.65 -8.73 -10.05
C ASP A 39 -25.05 -7.31 -9.94
N ALA A 40 -25.90 -6.27 -10.05
CA ALA A 40 -25.46 -4.89 -9.87
C ALA A 40 -24.96 -4.62 -8.44
N ILE A 41 -25.66 -5.13 -7.43
CA ILE A 41 -25.25 -5.05 -6.03
C ILE A 41 -23.92 -5.79 -5.81
N ASP A 42 -23.79 -7.00 -6.31
CA ASP A 42 -22.59 -7.83 -6.13
C ASP A 42 -21.35 -7.19 -6.78
N ILE A 43 -21.51 -6.64 -8.00
CA ILE A 43 -20.45 -5.88 -8.67
C ILE A 43 -20.10 -4.62 -7.89
N ALA A 44 -21.10 -3.90 -7.36
CA ALA A 44 -20.85 -2.70 -6.57
C ALA A 44 -20.09 -3.03 -5.28
N LEU A 45 -20.47 -4.08 -4.56
CA LEU A 45 -19.78 -4.52 -3.35
C LEU A 45 -18.33 -4.95 -3.62
N GLU A 46 -18.08 -5.64 -4.74
CA GLU A 46 -16.73 -6.11 -5.10
C GLU A 46 -15.80 -4.98 -5.55
N LYS A 47 -16.35 -4.02 -6.33
CA LYS A 47 -15.53 -3.02 -7.03
C LYS A 47 -15.51 -1.63 -6.36
N ASN A 48 -16.33 -1.42 -5.34
CA ASN A 48 -16.41 -0.10 -4.69
C ASN A 48 -15.13 0.24 -3.93
N ILE A 49 -14.59 1.41 -4.21
CA ILE A 49 -13.35 1.87 -3.59
C ILE A 49 -13.52 2.17 -2.09
N ASN A 50 -14.70 2.62 -1.65
CA ASN A 50 -14.95 2.92 -0.25
C ASN A 50 -14.96 1.65 0.61
N ILE A 51 -15.50 0.54 0.06
CA ILE A 51 -15.44 -0.77 0.73
C ILE A 51 -13.99 -1.21 0.87
N LYS A 52 -13.20 -1.15 -0.21
CA LYS A 52 -11.77 -1.50 -0.16
C LYS A 52 -10.98 -0.63 0.82
N GLN A 53 -11.30 0.64 0.88
CA GLN A 53 -10.72 1.56 1.88
C GLN A 53 -11.08 1.14 3.30
N SER A 54 -12.33 0.75 3.54
CA SER A 54 -12.78 0.32 4.87
C SER A 54 -12.20 -1.04 5.25
N GLU A 55 -12.01 -1.96 4.31
CA GLU A 55 -11.28 -3.22 4.51
C GLU A 55 -9.84 -2.96 4.95
N LEU A 56 -9.12 -2.05 4.25
CA LEU A 56 -7.76 -1.66 4.66
C LEU A 56 -7.73 -0.98 6.04
N ASN A 57 -8.76 -0.22 6.42
CA ASN A 57 -8.87 0.36 7.75
C ASN A 57 -9.05 -0.72 8.83
N LEU A 58 -9.81 -1.78 8.52
CA LEU A 58 -9.95 -2.94 9.41
C LEU A 58 -8.60 -3.65 9.56
N ASP A 59 -7.89 -3.92 8.47
CA ASP A 59 -6.56 -4.54 8.49
C ASP A 59 -5.58 -3.70 9.36
N ASN A 60 -5.61 -2.36 9.21
CA ASN A 60 -4.80 -1.47 10.05
C ASN A 60 -5.15 -1.57 11.53
N SER A 61 -6.43 -1.74 11.87
CA SER A 61 -6.84 -1.97 13.27
C SER A 61 -6.34 -3.31 13.80
N GLU A 62 -6.31 -4.35 12.97
CA GLU A 62 -5.76 -5.66 13.33
C GLU A 62 -4.23 -5.61 13.54
N LEU A 63 -3.51 -4.82 12.71
CA LEU A 63 -2.10 -4.54 12.91
C LEU A 63 -1.87 -3.77 14.22
N GLY A 64 -2.71 -2.77 14.52
CA GLY A 64 -2.66 -2.04 15.79
C GLY A 64 -2.82 -2.93 17.02
N ARG A 65 -3.64 -3.99 16.93
CA ARG A 65 -3.72 -5.02 17.96
C ARG A 65 -2.41 -5.83 18.07
N SER A 66 -1.79 -6.17 16.96
CA SER A 66 -0.51 -6.87 16.94
C SER A 66 0.59 -6.03 17.60
N ASP A 67 0.61 -4.73 17.35
CA ASP A 67 1.53 -3.79 18.01
C ASP A 67 1.26 -3.72 19.52
N ALA A 68 -0.01 -3.70 19.93
CA ALA A 68 -0.37 -3.71 21.33
C ALA A 68 0.08 -5.00 22.04
N ILE A 69 0.05 -6.14 21.36
CA ILE A 69 0.63 -7.40 21.86
C ILE A 69 2.16 -7.32 21.91
N GLY A 70 2.78 -6.71 20.90
CA GLY A 70 4.23 -6.48 20.84
C GLY A 70 4.78 -5.74 22.06
N ASN A 71 3.99 -4.85 22.66
CA ASN A 71 4.38 -4.12 23.87
C ASN A 71 4.53 -5.00 25.15
N PHE A 72 4.12 -6.25 25.08
CA PHE A 72 4.35 -7.25 26.16
C PHE A 72 5.62 -8.07 25.93
N LEU A 73 6.24 -7.95 24.75
CA LEU A 73 7.45 -8.69 24.41
C LEU A 73 8.71 -7.90 24.81
N PRO A 74 9.85 -8.59 25.03
CA PRO A 74 11.11 -7.92 25.25
C PRO A 74 11.56 -7.19 23.99
N THR A 75 12.07 -5.97 24.17
CA THR A 75 12.76 -5.21 23.13
C THR A 75 14.25 -5.52 23.17
N ILE A 76 14.84 -5.81 22.02
CA ILE A 76 16.27 -6.07 21.88
C ILE A 76 16.88 -4.97 21.03
N GLY A 77 17.84 -4.26 21.59
CA GLY A 77 18.62 -3.24 20.89
C GLY A 77 20.08 -3.64 20.78
N ALA A 78 20.71 -3.38 19.65
CA ALA A 78 22.15 -3.53 19.46
C ALA A 78 22.72 -2.23 18.90
N SER A 79 23.82 -1.77 19.45
CA SER A 79 24.56 -0.59 18.98
C SER A 79 26.05 -0.86 18.96
N ALA A 80 26.73 -0.32 17.97
CA ALA A 80 28.19 -0.32 17.89
C ALA A 80 28.66 1.09 17.55
N ASN A 81 29.72 1.52 18.24
CA ASN A 81 30.35 2.81 18.01
C ASN A 81 31.85 2.60 17.84
N HIS A 82 32.44 3.33 16.89
CA HIS A 82 33.85 3.40 16.67
C HIS A 82 34.27 4.86 16.51
N GLN A 83 35.23 5.31 17.32
CA GLN A 83 35.66 6.70 17.38
C GLN A 83 37.17 6.79 17.24
N TRP A 84 37.61 7.71 16.39
CA TRP A 84 38.98 8.13 16.28
C TRP A 84 39.11 9.53 16.86
N ASN A 85 40.07 9.69 17.82
CA ASN A 85 40.47 10.98 18.33
C ASN A 85 41.92 11.24 17.93
N VAL A 86 42.13 12.31 17.17
CA VAL A 86 43.47 12.78 16.82
C VAL A 86 43.74 14.08 17.58
N GLY A 87 44.76 14.12 18.35
CA GLY A 87 45.08 15.29 19.16
C GLY A 87 46.53 15.27 19.66
N ARG A 88 46.94 16.38 20.28
CA ARG A 88 48.24 16.47 20.94
C ARG A 88 48.14 15.98 22.37
N GLY A 89 49.00 15.05 22.73
CA GLY A 89 49.08 14.51 24.08
C GLY A 89 50.52 14.33 24.51
N ILE A 90 50.73 14.13 25.81
CA ILE A 90 52.05 13.82 26.35
C ILE A 90 52.26 12.32 26.30
N ASN A 91 53.31 11.89 25.59
CA ASN A 91 53.72 10.50 25.62
C ASN A 91 54.32 10.23 27.03
N VAL A 92 53.67 9.34 27.77
CA VAL A 92 54.04 9.04 29.18
C VAL A 92 55.43 8.39 29.33
N THR A 93 55.99 7.84 28.26
CA THR A 93 57.28 7.17 28.26
C THR A 93 58.42 8.16 28.00
N THR A 94 58.22 9.09 27.06
CA THR A 94 59.25 10.05 26.61
C THR A 94 59.07 11.43 27.21
N ASN A 95 57.94 11.71 27.85
CA ASN A 95 57.50 13.01 28.37
C ASN A 95 57.57 14.14 27.32
N ILE A 96 57.34 13.81 26.04
CA ILE A 96 57.32 14.75 24.92
C ILE A 96 55.89 14.91 24.43
N ILE A 97 55.52 16.13 24.01
CA ILE A 97 54.24 16.40 23.36
C ILE A 97 54.33 15.94 21.90
N GLU A 98 53.52 14.98 21.55
CA GLU A 98 53.42 14.45 20.19
C GLU A 98 51.96 14.27 19.76
N GLU A 99 51.72 14.04 18.47
CA GLU A 99 50.41 13.77 17.96
C GLU A 99 50.05 12.32 18.29
N ILE A 100 48.91 12.16 19.00
CA ILE A 100 48.43 10.86 19.46
C ILE A 100 47.09 10.60 18.79
N THR A 101 46.98 9.47 18.12
CA THR A 101 45.69 8.94 17.61
C THR A 101 45.20 7.88 18.58
N THR A 102 44.03 8.13 19.16
CA THR A 102 43.37 7.17 20.04
C THR A 102 42.13 6.62 19.32
N GLN A 103 42.01 5.31 19.31
CA GLN A 103 40.85 4.61 18.77
C GLN A 103 40.07 3.96 19.91
N PHE A 104 38.79 4.17 19.90
CA PHE A 104 37.88 3.56 20.86
C PHE A 104 36.74 2.86 20.13
N SER A 105 36.50 1.59 20.47
CA SER A 105 35.39 0.82 19.94
C SER A 105 34.54 0.28 21.07
N SER A 106 33.23 0.41 20.96
CA SER A 106 32.29 -0.20 21.90
C SER A 106 31.15 -0.86 21.15
N ALA A 107 30.70 -1.98 21.68
CA ALA A 107 29.49 -2.66 21.22
C ALA A 107 28.64 -2.94 22.45
N THR A 108 27.32 -2.67 22.32
CA THR A 108 26.35 -2.87 23.40
C THR A 108 25.16 -3.60 22.89
N ILE A 109 24.72 -4.62 23.59
CA ILE A 109 23.43 -5.29 23.40
C ILE A 109 22.60 -5.03 24.65
N SER A 110 21.39 -4.52 24.46
CA SER A 110 20.43 -4.27 25.55
C SER A 110 19.15 -5.04 25.32
N VAL A 111 18.59 -5.58 26.40
CA VAL A 111 17.31 -6.26 26.41
C VAL A 111 16.45 -5.59 27.48
N GLY A 112 15.28 -5.10 27.08
CA GLY A 112 14.33 -4.46 27.98
C GLY A 112 12.97 -5.16 27.96
N LEU A 113 12.44 -5.51 29.12
CA LEU A 113 11.10 -6.09 29.28
C LEU A 113 10.32 -5.26 30.31
N PRO A 114 9.22 -4.59 29.92
CA PRO A 114 8.37 -3.90 30.86
C PRO A 114 7.51 -4.91 31.65
N ILE A 115 7.85 -5.14 32.94
CA ILE A 115 7.10 -6.09 33.79
C ILE A 115 5.77 -5.46 34.25
N TYR A 116 5.76 -4.18 34.56
CA TYR A 116 4.57 -3.44 34.95
C TYR A 116 4.67 -1.97 34.59
N ASN A 117 3.62 -1.44 33.96
CA ASN A 117 3.55 -0.05 33.52
C ASN A 117 2.19 0.62 33.86
N GLY A 118 1.63 0.28 35.03
CA GLY A 118 0.35 0.85 35.46
C GLY A 118 -0.84 0.40 34.62
N SER A 119 -0.83 -0.84 34.15
CA SER A 119 -1.88 -1.44 33.29
C SER A 119 -2.03 -0.78 31.91
N ARG A 120 -1.08 0.08 31.51
CA ARG A 120 -1.14 0.77 30.20
C ARG A 120 -1.22 -0.23 29.06
N ASN A 121 -0.36 -1.24 29.00
CA ASN A 121 -0.36 -2.23 27.93
C ASN A 121 -1.67 -3.03 27.86
N VAL A 122 -2.23 -3.40 29.03
CA VAL A 122 -3.51 -4.11 29.10
C VAL A 122 -4.65 -3.24 28.53
N ASN A 123 -4.71 -1.97 28.96
CA ASN A 123 -5.73 -1.05 28.46
C ASN A 123 -5.54 -0.74 26.98
N GLN A 124 -4.31 -0.67 26.48
CA GLN A 124 -4.00 -0.48 25.07
C GLN A 124 -4.45 -1.67 24.22
N LEU A 125 -4.26 -2.90 24.70
CA LEU A 125 -4.77 -4.10 24.06
C LEU A 125 -6.31 -4.14 24.05
N HIS A 126 -6.97 -3.78 25.18
CA HIS A 126 -8.42 -3.64 25.21
C HIS A 126 -8.94 -2.62 24.21
N ARG A 127 -8.30 -1.45 24.15
CA ARG A 127 -8.63 -0.41 23.17
C ARG A 127 -8.49 -0.93 21.74
N ALA A 128 -7.39 -1.59 21.39
CA ALA A 128 -7.17 -2.13 20.07
C ALA A 128 -8.24 -3.17 19.68
N ASN A 129 -8.69 -4.01 20.60
CA ASN A 129 -9.79 -4.95 20.35
C ASN A 129 -11.12 -4.23 20.06
N LEU A 130 -11.40 -3.13 20.76
CA LEU A 130 -12.60 -2.31 20.50
C LEU A 130 -12.51 -1.55 19.17
N GLU A 131 -11.32 -1.11 18.78
CA GLU A 131 -11.06 -0.47 17.47
C GLU A 131 -11.29 -1.44 16.31
N ILE A 132 -10.89 -2.71 16.42
CA ILE A 132 -11.23 -3.75 15.44
C ILE A 132 -12.74 -3.93 15.34
N LEU A 133 -13.44 -4.00 16.46
CA LEU A 133 -14.90 -4.16 16.47
C LEU A 133 -15.60 -2.95 15.81
N ALA A 134 -15.15 -1.74 16.12
CA ALA A 134 -15.65 -0.53 15.51
C ALA A 134 -15.41 -0.50 14.00
N SER A 135 -14.21 -0.87 13.54
CA SER A 135 -13.87 -0.94 12.11
C SER A 135 -14.70 -1.99 11.36
N LYS A 136 -15.01 -3.13 12.01
CA LYS A 136 -15.92 -4.15 11.45
C LYS A 136 -17.32 -3.62 11.22
N TYR A 137 -17.91 -2.98 12.22
CA TYR A 137 -19.24 -2.40 12.07
C TYR A 137 -19.27 -1.25 11.05
N GLN A 138 -18.20 -0.46 10.97
CA GLN A 138 -18.10 0.59 9.96
C GLN A 138 -18.00 0.02 8.54
N LEU A 139 -17.31 -1.11 8.34
CA LEU A 139 -17.28 -1.81 7.06
C LEU A 139 -18.65 -2.36 6.68
N GLU A 140 -19.40 -2.93 7.63
CA GLU A 140 -20.76 -3.42 7.43
C GLU A 140 -21.71 -2.28 7.04
N ASP A 141 -21.64 -1.17 7.75
CA ASP A 141 -22.44 0.05 7.49
C ASP A 141 -22.21 0.56 6.06
N ILE A 142 -20.95 0.68 5.63
CA ILE A 142 -20.61 1.08 4.25
C ILE A 142 -21.16 0.08 3.21
N LYS A 143 -21.11 -1.22 3.50
CA LYS A 143 -21.67 -2.24 2.60
C LYS A 143 -23.20 -2.09 2.47
N ASP A 144 -23.88 -1.82 3.57
CA ASP A 144 -25.32 -1.64 3.58
C ASP A 144 -25.73 -0.35 2.88
N ASP A 145 -25.01 0.74 3.09
CA ASP A 145 -25.22 2.01 2.38
C ASP A 145 -25.08 1.83 0.86
N ILE A 146 -24.10 1.06 0.40
CA ILE A 146 -23.89 0.80 -1.02
C ILE A 146 -25.03 -0.05 -1.59
N LYS A 147 -25.50 -1.09 -0.87
CA LYS A 147 -26.67 -1.87 -1.28
C LYS A 147 -27.91 -0.98 -1.44
N LEU A 148 -28.17 -0.10 -0.47
CA LEU A 148 -29.28 0.85 -0.50
C LEU A 148 -29.15 1.83 -1.66
N PHE A 149 -27.94 2.35 -1.90
CA PHE A 149 -27.69 3.26 -3.01
C PHE A 149 -27.98 2.62 -4.36
N VAL A 150 -27.49 1.40 -4.59
CA VAL A 150 -27.74 0.66 -5.86
C VAL A 150 -29.21 0.29 -6.00
N ALA A 151 -29.90 -0.09 -4.91
CA ALA A 151 -31.30 -0.43 -4.95
C ALA A 151 -32.24 0.77 -5.25
N ASN A 152 -31.79 1.99 -4.95
CA ASN A 152 -32.56 3.22 -5.16
C ASN A 152 -32.22 3.95 -6.49
N SER A 153 -31.26 3.44 -7.26
CA SER A 153 -30.80 4.03 -8.53
C SER A 153 -31.54 3.45 -9.72
#